data_1472221cde0487aa95486fa5ec5026f4
#
_entry.id   1472221cde0487aa95486fa5ec5026f4
#
_cell.length_a   1.000
_cell.length_b   1.000
_cell.length_c   1.000
_cell.angle_alpha   90.00
_cell.angle_beta   90.00
_cell.angle_gamma   90.00
#
_symmetry.space_group_name_H-M   'P 1'
#
loop_
_entity.id
_entity.type
_entity.pdbx_description
1 polymer ?
#
loop_
_entity_poly.entity_id
_entity_poly.type
_entity_poly.pdbx_seq_one_letter_code
_entity_poly.pdbx_strand_id
1 'polypeptide(L)'
;MHSPSRARLPKLSAILAFETAARTGSLARAADALALTAAAVSQQIRQLEQHLGITLFIRAKSGVTLTEQGADYLAYVQEAFETLRVAQQHVERQRGKQTLTVFALPALASKWLNPALGDWLAQCPDGDLRLHATHAAVDFAHSAADFALCFGEQDYPLLEKVRLFQDRVQPVCSPALRDRGDWTQLPLIHVDWGKESQFLPGWHEWFTAADRMPPARRGLTYNLTSLAIDAAVQGRGVLLGQRRLIGRELAAGQLVTLAEPALPLSKPYYVVYPPRTLEKPGAAAFLNWLQALAQRAV
;
A
#
# COMPACT_ATOMS: atom_id res chain seq x y z
N MET A 1 -23.74 -32.17 21.57
CA MET A 1 -22.87 -31.06 21.13
C MET A 1 -21.42 -31.57 21.20
N HIS A 2 -20.82 -31.95 20.03
CA HIS A 2 -19.43 -32.37 19.96
C HIS A 2 -18.57 -31.11 19.82
N SER A 3 -17.76 -30.79 20.81
CA SER A 3 -16.67 -29.80 20.67
C SER A 3 -15.77 -30.22 19.51
N PRO A 4 -15.43 -29.32 18.57
CA PRO A 4 -14.47 -29.65 17.54
C PRO A 4 -13.13 -29.97 18.23
N SER A 5 -12.64 -31.20 18.05
CA SER A 5 -11.32 -31.62 18.45
C SER A 5 -10.32 -30.59 17.91
N ARG A 6 -9.61 -29.87 18.77
CA ARG A 6 -8.47 -29.02 18.36
C ARG A 6 -7.45 -29.96 17.70
N ALA A 7 -7.43 -30.01 16.37
CA ALA A 7 -6.40 -30.71 15.63
C ALA A 7 -5.03 -30.26 16.15
N ARG A 8 -4.23 -31.20 16.66
CA ARG A 8 -2.92 -30.90 17.22
C ARG A 8 -2.02 -30.45 16.07
N LEU A 9 -1.52 -29.23 16.13
CA LEU A 9 -0.62 -28.72 15.10
C LEU A 9 0.67 -29.55 15.02
N PRO A 10 1.24 -29.71 13.82
CA PRO A 10 2.56 -30.28 13.64
C PRO A 10 3.63 -29.45 14.38
N LYS A 11 4.78 -30.05 14.64
CA LYS A 11 5.92 -29.30 15.20
C LYS A 11 6.36 -28.20 14.26
N LEU A 12 6.54 -26.99 14.76
CA LEU A 12 6.93 -25.82 13.96
C LEU A 12 8.27 -26.04 13.22
N SER A 13 9.21 -26.78 13.84
CA SER A 13 10.48 -27.17 13.21
C SER A 13 10.28 -28.03 11.96
N ALA A 14 9.28 -28.93 11.99
CA ALA A 14 8.98 -29.79 10.84
C ALA A 14 8.33 -28.99 9.70
N ILE A 15 7.47 -28.01 10.03
CA ILE A 15 6.88 -27.10 9.05
C ILE A 15 7.98 -26.21 8.43
N LEU A 16 8.92 -25.70 9.24
CA LEU A 16 10.04 -24.89 8.77
C LEU A 16 10.98 -25.69 7.86
N ALA A 17 11.27 -26.96 8.20
CA ALA A 17 12.07 -27.84 7.37
C ALA A 17 11.40 -28.09 6.00
N PHE A 18 10.09 -28.28 5.99
CA PHE A 18 9.30 -28.42 4.76
C PHE A 18 9.38 -27.17 3.88
N GLU A 19 9.08 -25.97 4.44
CA GLU A 19 9.13 -24.69 3.71
C GLU A 19 10.52 -24.45 3.09
N THR A 20 11.57 -24.65 3.91
CA THR A 20 12.93 -24.41 3.45
C THR A 20 13.35 -25.41 2.36
N ALA A 21 12.93 -26.68 2.46
CA ALA A 21 13.18 -27.68 1.42
C ALA A 21 12.41 -27.37 0.13
N ALA A 22 11.18 -26.89 0.23
CA ALA A 22 10.38 -26.46 -0.92
C ALA A 22 11.04 -25.28 -1.64
N ARG A 23 11.47 -24.27 -0.91
CA ARG A 23 12.11 -23.08 -1.44
C ARG A 23 13.48 -23.35 -2.07
N THR A 24 14.27 -24.26 -1.51
CA THR A 24 15.61 -24.59 -2.01
C THR A 24 15.61 -25.69 -3.07
N GLY A 25 14.55 -26.50 -3.17
CA GLY A 25 14.45 -27.66 -4.05
C GLY A 25 15.39 -28.81 -3.66
N SER A 26 16.03 -28.76 -2.47
CA SER A 26 17.06 -29.72 -2.04
C SER A 26 17.10 -29.87 -0.52
N LEU A 27 17.07 -31.12 -0.05
CA LEU A 27 17.20 -31.40 1.39
C LEU A 27 18.59 -31.04 1.94
N ALA A 28 19.63 -31.12 1.13
CA ALA A 28 20.98 -30.73 1.54
C ALA A 28 21.08 -29.21 1.72
N ARG A 29 20.62 -28.43 0.73
CA ARG A 29 20.58 -26.95 0.86
C ARG A 29 19.66 -26.46 1.96
N ALA A 30 18.55 -27.17 2.21
CA ALA A 30 17.69 -26.86 3.36
C ALA A 30 18.39 -27.15 4.69
N ALA A 31 19.17 -28.22 4.77
CA ALA A 31 19.96 -28.55 5.95
C ALA A 31 21.01 -27.46 6.25
N ASP A 32 21.75 -27.01 5.23
CA ASP A 32 22.72 -25.94 5.35
C ASP A 32 22.04 -24.63 5.84
N ALA A 33 20.90 -24.28 5.25
CA ALA A 33 20.14 -23.07 5.62
C ALA A 33 19.59 -23.12 7.06
N LEU A 34 19.33 -24.31 7.60
CA LEU A 34 18.78 -24.51 8.94
C LEU A 34 19.83 -24.88 9.99
N ALA A 35 21.11 -24.97 9.60
CA ALA A 35 22.21 -25.48 10.43
C ALA A 35 21.90 -26.89 11.00
N LEU A 36 21.34 -27.76 10.17
CA LEU A 36 20.98 -29.16 10.49
C LEU A 36 21.70 -30.14 9.55
N THR A 37 21.56 -31.43 9.82
CA THR A 37 21.97 -32.48 8.88
C THR A 37 20.84 -32.77 7.88
N ALA A 38 21.18 -33.23 6.67
CA ALA A 38 20.20 -33.65 5.67
C ALA A 38 19.29 -34.80 6.18
N ALA A 39 19.84 -35.68 7.02
CA ALA A 39 19.08 -36.73 7.68
C ALA A 39 18.04 -36.18 8.66
N ALA A 40 18.39 -35.16 9.44
CA ALA A 40 17.48 -34.49 10.38
C ALA A 40 16.34 -33.79 9.63
N VAL A 41 16.65 -33.01 8.57
CA VAL A 41 15.65 -32.38 7.71
C VAL A 41 14.71 -33.41 7.09
N SER A 42 15.26 -34.51 6.54
CA SER A 42 14.46 -35.60 5.98
C SER A 42 13.56 -36.28 7.02
N GLN A 43 14.02 -36.42 8.27
CA GLN A 43 13.22 -36.95 9.36
C GLN A 43 12.08 -36.00 9.79
N GLN A 44 12.34 -34.71 9.89
CA GLN A 44 11.32 -33.71 10.22
C GLN A 44 10.22 -33.68 9.16
N ILE A 45 10.58 -33.70 7.87
CA ILE A 45 9.60 -33.74 6.78
C ILE A 45 8.78 -35.04 6.84
N ARG A 46 9.40 -36.21 7.06
CA ARG A 46 8.65 -37.46 7.22
C ARG A 46 7.67 -37.41 8.40
N GLN A 47 8.06 -36.82 9.52
CA GLN A 47 7.16 -36.62 10.68
C GLN A 47 5.98 -35.70 10.35
N LEU A 48 6.21 -34.66 9.53
CA LEU A 48 5.15 -33.80 9.04
C LEU A 48 4.18 -34.56 8.13
N GLU A 49 4.70 -35.28 7.13
CA GLU A 49 3.90 -36.12 6.21
C GLU A 49 3.07 -37.15 6.96
N GLN A 50 3.66 -37.83 7.96
CA GLN A 50 2.95 -38.78 8.84
C GLN A 50 1.85 -38.10 9.66
N HIS A 51 2.11 -36.90 10.18
CA HIS A 51 1.12 -36.15 10.97
C HIS A 51 -0.08 -35.70 10.12
N LEU A 52 0.20 -35.28 8.89
CA LEU A 52 -0.83 -34.83 7.94
C LEU A 52 -1.52 -35.98 7.19
N GLY A 53 -0.91 -37.18 7.17
CA GLY A 53 -1.41 -38.30 6.41
C GLY A 53 -1.27 -38.19 4.89
N ILE A 54 -0.42 -37.28 4.40
CA ILE A 54 -0.20 -37.02 2.99
C ILE A 54 1.28 -36.91 2.66
N THR A 55 1.64 -37.15 1.40
CA THR A 55 3.00 -36.94 0.90
C THR A 55 3.13 -35.56 0.33
N LEU A 56 4.11 -34.79 0.81
CA LEU A 56 4.34 -33.40 0.40
C LEU A 56 5.39 -33.27 -0.71
N PHE A 57 6.34 -34.23 -0.80
CA PHE A 57 7.41 -34.23 -1.78
C PHE A 57 7.49 -35.50 -2.61
N ILE A 58 7.78 -35.31 -3.89
CA ILE A 58 8.28 -36.36 -4.79
C ILE A 58 9.81 -36.28 -4.72
N ARG A 59 10.46 -37.42 -4.40
CA ARG A 59 11.92 -37.51 -4.32
C ARG A 59 12.48 -37.99 -5.65
N ALA A 60 13.44 -37.25 -6.20
CA ALA A 60 14.18 -37.61 -7.42
C ALA A 60 15.69 -37.58 -7.15
N LYS A 61 16.48 -38.15 -8.07
CA LYS A 61 17.96 -38.09 -7.98
C LYS A 61 18.48 -36.63 -8.01
N SER A 62 17.74 -35.74 -8.62
CA SER A 62 18.08 -34.32 -8.76
C SER A 62 17.61 -33.42 -7.59
N GLY A 63 16.90 -33.97 -6.59
CA GLY A 63 16.36 -33.19 -5.47
C GLY A 63 14.96 -33.59 -5.07
N VAL A 64 14.18 -32.61 -4.57
CA VAL A 64 12.78 -32.77 -4.17
C VAL A 64 11.91 -31.80 -4.94
N THR A 65 10.74 -32.28 -5.36
CA THR A 65 9.68 -31.46 -5.96
C THR A 65 8.39 -31.62 -5.16
N LEU A 66 7.57 -30.59 -5.09
CA LEU A 66 6.29 -30.65 -4.38
C LEU A 66 5.30 -31.56 -5.11
N THR A 67 4.47 -32.27 -4.34
CA THR A 67 3.20 -32.82 -4.83
C THR A 67 2.18 -31.69 -4.98
N GLU A 68 1.04 -31.93 -5.62
CA GLU A 68 -0.08 -30.98 -5.67
C GLU A 68 -0.53 -30.59 -4.26
N GLN A 69 -0.74 -31.56 -3.38
CA GLN A 69 -1.07 -31.34 -1.96
C GLN A 69 0.05 -30.59 -1.21
N GLY A 70 1.31 -30.85 -1.56
CA GLY A 70 2.46 -30.12 -1.01
C GLY A 70 2.47 -28.66 -1.44
N ALA A 71 2.12 -28.35 -2.68
CA ALA A 71 2.04 -26.99 -3.16
C ALA A 71 0.90 -26.20 -2.47
N ASP A 72 -0.27 -26.80 -2.33
CA ASP A 72 -1.41 -26.21 -1.60
C ASP A 72 -1.06 -25.95 -0.15
N TYR A 73 -0.47 -26.94 0.53
CA TYR A 73 -0.06 -26.79 1.93
C TYR A 73 1.02 -25.70 2.10
N LEU A 74 1.95 -25.58 1.14
CA LEU A 74 3.00 -24.55 1.17
C LEU A 74 2.44 -23.13 1.18
N ALA A 75 1.38 -22.87 0.44
CA ALA A 75 0.74 -21.53 0.39
C ALA A 75 0.27 -21.09 1.79
N TYR A 76 -0.43 -21.98 2.52
CA TYR A 76 -0.85 -21.70 3.89
C TYR A 76 0.33 -21.57 4.87
N VAL A 77 1.37 -22.38 4.71
CA VAL A 77 2.57 -22.31 5.54
C VAL A 77 3.30 -20.97 5.36
N GLN A 78 3.41 -20.50 4.11
CA GLN A 78 4.04 -19.22 3.81
C GLN A 78 3.28 -18.05 4.43
N GLU A 79 1.94 -18.04 4.33
CA GLU A 79 1.09 -17.03 4.96
C GLU A 79 1.24 -17.04 6.50
N ALA A 80 1.25 -18.23 7.11
CA ALA A 80 1.44 -18.38 8.55
C ALA A 80 2.82 -17.87 9.01
N PHE A 81 3.89 -18.18 8.27
CA PHE A 81 5.24 -17.68 8.59
C PHE A 81 5.37 -16.18 8.39
N GLU A 82 4.70 -15.60 7.39
CA GLU A 82 4.68 -14.16 7.22
C GLU A 82 3.99 -13.47 8.40
N THR A 83 2.89 -14.03 8.88
CA THR A 83 2.20 -13.55 10.09
C THR A 83 3.12 -13.60 11.33
N LEU A 84 3.90 -14.68 11.50
CA LEU A 84 4.87 -14.79 12.59
C LEU A 84 6.01 -13.79 12.46
N ARG A 85 6.52 -13.52 11.24
CA ARG A 85 7.55 -12.48 11.01
C ARG A 85 7.04 -11.10 11.38
N VAL A 86 5.80 -10.78 11.00
CA VAL A 86 5.14 -9.53 11.39
C VAL A 86 5.02 -9.41 12.91
N ALA A 87 4.61 -10.48 13.59
CA ALA A 87 4.51 -10.51 15.06
C ALA A 87 5.87 -10.31 15.74
N GLN A 88 6.93 -10.97 15.25
CA GLN A 88 8.29 -10.80 15.75
C GLN A 88 8.78 -9.36 15.54
N GLN A 89 8.61 -8.81 14.34
CA GLN A 89 8.93 -7.42 14.06
C GLN A 89 8.18 -6.45 14.97
N HIS A 90 6.93 -6.76 15.32
CA HIS A 90 6.16 -5.96 16.27
C HIS A 90 6.81 -5.95 17.67
N VAL A 91 7.23 -7.11 18.15
CA VAL A 91 7.93 -7.25 19.47
C VAL A 91 9.30 -6.57 19.45
N GLU A 92 10.08 -6.73 18.38
CA GLU A 92 11.40 -6.11 18.23
C GLU A 92 11.31 -4.57 18.20
N ARG A 93 10.27 -4.02 17.58
CA ARG A 93 9.99 -2.57 17.57
C ARG A 93 9.66 -2.03 18.97
N GLN A 94 9.01 -2.81 19.81
CA GLN A 94 8.75 -2.42 21.21
C GLN A 94 10.03 -2.38 22.07
N ARG A 95 11.10 -3.06 21.63
CA ARG A 95 12.36 -3.20 22.41
C ARG A 95 13.36 -2.06 22.22
N GLY A 96 13.18 -1.13 21.30
CA GLY A 96 14.26 -0.15 21.17
C GLY A 96 14.20 0.99 20.18
N LYS A 97 13.15 1.17 19.36
CA LYS A 97 13.04 2.38 18.50
C LYS A 97 11.60 2.84 18.35
N GLN A 98 11.42 4.13 18.52
CA GLN A 98 10.15 4.86 18.40
C GLN A 98 9.72 5.02 16.92
N THR A 99 9.80 3.95 16.12
CA THR A 99 9.43 4.02 14.70
C THR A 99 7.91 4.09 14.55
N LEU A 100 7.43 5.16 13.96
CA LEU A 100 6.04 5.26 13.51
C LEU A 100 5.91 4.65 12.12
N THR A 101 4.97 3.73 11.94
CA THR A 101 4.69 3.10 10.65
C THR A 101 3.40 3.67 10.08
N VAL A 102 3.52 4.37 8.95
CA VAL A 102 2.44 5.08 8.28
C VAL A 102 2.17 4.41 6.93
N PHE A 103 0.93 4.02 6.71
CA PHE A 103 0.45 3.55 5.41
C PHE A 103 -0.32 4.68 4.72
N ALA A 104 -0.16 4.83 3.43
CA ALA A 104 -0.90 5.82 2.66
C ALA A 104 -1.13 5.35 1.23
N LEU A 105 -2.14 5.92 0.57
CA LEU A 105 -2.32 5.74 -0.87
C LEU A 105 -1.09 6.25 -1.62
N PRO A 106 -0.64 5.58 -2.70
CA PRO A 106 0.64 5.88 -3.36
C PRO A 106 0.81 7.35 -3.77
N ALA A 107 -0.21 7.96 -4.36
CA ALA A 107 -0.14 9.36 -4.75
C ALA A 107 -0.14 10.31 -3.55
N LEU A 108 -0.92 10.01 -2.51
CA LEU A 108 -0.95 10.79 -1.27
C LEU A 108 0.41 10.70 -0.55
N ALA A 109 0.99 9.50 -0.50
CA ALA A 109 2.32 9.27 0.06
C ALA A 109 3.39 10.08 -0.70
N SER A 110 3.45 9.95 -2.03
CA SER A 110 4.54 10.51 -2.84
C SER A 110 4.41 12.01 -3.09
N LYS A 111 3.18 12.52 -3.31
CA LYS A 111 2.96 13.90 -3.77
C LYS A 111 2.57 14.87 -2.65
N TRP A 112 1.99 14.36 -1.56
CA TRP A 112 1.53 15.23 -0.46
C TRP A 112 2.32 15.02 0.84
N LEU A 113 2.47 13.76 1.32
CA LEU A 113 3.08 13.49 2.61
C LEU A 113 4.62 13.55 2.55
N ASN A 114 5.24 12.76 1.66
CA ASN A 114 6.69 12.67 1.54
C ASN A 114 7.39 14.04 1.34
N PRO A 115 6.87 14.97 0.53
CA PRO A 115 7.47 16.30 0.40
C PRO A 115 7.49 17.12 1.69
N ALA A 116 6.60 16.85 2.63
CA ALA A 116 6.47 17.56 3.89
C ALA A 116 7.23 16.87 5.04
N LEU A 117 7.71 15.63 4.87
CA LEU A 117 8.38 14.88 5.94
C LEU A 117 9.66 15.55 6.44
N GLY A 118 10.33 16.37 5.62
CA GLY A 118 11.47 17.17 6.07
C GLY A 118 11.11 18.10 7.23
N ASP A 119 9.96 18.73 7.19
CA ASP A 119 9.45 19.59 8.27
C ASP A 119 9.17 18.78 9.56
N TRP A 120 8.66 17.54 9.40
CA TRP A 120 8.43 16.64 10.51
C TRP A 120 9.73 16.21 11.19
N LEU A 121 10.71 15.75 10.38
CA LEU A 121 12.02 15.31 10.90
C LEU A 121 12.77 16.46 11.59
N ALA A 122 12.62 17.70 11.13
CA ALA A 122 13.22 18.86 11.79
C ALA A 122 12.57 19.13 13.18
N GLN A 123 11.30 18.82 13.37
CA GLN A 123 10.60 18.97 14.64
C GLN A 123 10.78 17.78 15.58
N CYS A 124 11.10 16.60 15.05
CA CYS A 124 11.31 15.36 15.79
C CYS A 124 12.62 14.69 15.35
N PRO A 125 13.80 15.22 15.75
CA PRO A 125 15.09 14.71 15.30
C PRO A 125 15.35 13.25 15.65
N ASP A 126 14.80 12.76 16.77
CA ASP A 126 14.89 11.37 17.23
C ASP A 126 13.75 10.49 16.67
N GLY A 127 12.86 11.06 15.88
CA GLY A 127 11.72 10.38 15.29
C GLY A 127 12.17 9.47 14.15
N ASP A 128 11.78 8.20 14.19
CA ASP A 128 11.93 7.26 13.08
C ASP A 128 10.54 7.01 12.46
N LEU A 129 10.42 7.22 11.15
CA LEU A 129 9.16 7.05 10.42
C LEU A 129 9.36 6.11 9.23
N ARG A 130 8.48 5.14 9.13
CA ARG A 130 8.41 4.20 8.00
C ARG A 130 7.14 4.47 7.21
N LEU A 131 7.29 4.89 5.96
CA LEU A 131 6.18 5.16 5.07
C LEU A 131 5.98 4.01 4.08
N HIS A 132 4.78 3.42 4.07
CA HIS A 132 4.36 2.39 3.14
C HIS A 132 3.29 2.92 2.20
N ALA A 133 3.52 2.79 0.89
CA ALA A 133 2.55 3.17 -0.12
C ALA A 133 1.77 1.94 -0.61
N THR A 134 0.45 1.95 -0.46
CA THR A 134 -0.41 0.83 -0.88
C THR A 134 -1.83 1.29 -1.21
N HIS A 135 -2.50 0.57 -2.13
CA HIS A 135 -3.95 0.66 -2.35
C HIS A 135 -4.75 -0.35 -1.53
N ALA A 136 -4.07 -1.37 -0.98
CA ALA A 136 -4.75 -2.37 -0.16
C ALA A 136 -5.24 -1.77 1.16
N ALA A 137 -6.40 -2.23 1.63
CA ALA A 137 -6.88 -1.90 2.96
C ALA A 137 -5.87 -2.37 4.02
N VAL A 138 -5.63 -1.53 5.02
CA VAL A 138 -4.63 -1.82 6.06
C VAL A 138 -5.27 -2.66 7.15
N ASP A 139 -4.75 -3.86 7.37
CA ASP A 139 -5.13 -4.69 8.51
C ASP A 139 -4.30 -4.30 9.74
N PHE A 140 -4.88 -3.49 10.62
CA PHE A 140 -4.21 -3.06 11.86
C PHE A 140 -4.05 -4.16 12.92
N ALA A 141 -4.77 -5.26 12.77
CA ALA A 141 -4.64 -6.38 13.68
C ALA A 141 -3.40 -7.22 13.38
N HIS A 142 -3.07 -7.38 12.08
CA HIS A 142 -1.99 -8.24 11.62
C HIS A 142 -0.83 -7.48 10.97
N SER A 143 -0.89 -6.14 10.93
CA SER A 143 0.22 -5.31 10.46
C SER A 143 0.82 -4.48 11.57
N ALA A 144 1.99 -3.90 11.30
CA ALA A 144 2.63 -2.97 12.23
C ALA A 144 2.20 -1.52 11.99
N ALA A 145 1.07 -1.29 11.36
CA ALA A 145 0.56 0.03 11.06
C ALA A 145 0.21 0.79 12.35
N ASP A 146 0.71 2.01 12.43
CA ASP A 146 0.31 2.97 13.46
C ASP A 146 -0.75 3.93 12.91
N PHE A 147 -0.55 4.39 11.70
CA PHE A 147 -1.48 5.28 11.00
C PHE A 147 -1.72 4.78 9.57
N ALA A 148 -2.93 4.98 9.07
CA ALA A 148 -3.24 4.82 7.65
C ALA A 148 -3.99 6.04 7.12
N LEU A 149 -3.54 6.56 5.98
CA LEU A 149 -4.19 7.65 5.27
C LEU A 149 -5.05 7.06 4.16
N CYS A 150 -6.35 7.22 4.29
CA CYS A 150 -7.37 6.59 3.45
C CYS A 150 -8.21 7.63 2.70
N PHE A 151 -8.79 7.21 1.57
CA PHE A 151 -9.79 7.97 0.83
C PHE A 151 -11.18 7.47 1.21
N GLY A 152 -12.04 8.36 1.70
CA GLY A 152 -13.35 8.03 2.24
C GLY A 152 -13.32 7.34 3.60
N GLU A 153 -14.48 7.18 4.19
CA GLU A 153 -14.63 6.40 5.41
C GLU A 153 -14.49 4.92 5.08
N GLN A 154 -13.40 4.34 5.54
CA GLN A 154 -13.22 2.90 5.54
C GLN A 154 -13.99 2.30 6.72
N ASP A 155 -14.49 1.07 6.56
CA ASP A 155 -15.21 0.39 7.65
C ASP A 155 -14.22 -0.19 8.68
N TYR A 156 -13.77 0.70 9.57
CA TYR A 156 -12.90 0.38 10.71
C TYR A 156 -13.64 0.70 12.01
N PRO A 157 -14.48 -0.20 12.53
CA PRO A 157 -15.40 0.10 13.65
C PRO A 157 -14.69 0.39 14.98
N LEU A 158 -13.43 -0.07 15.16
CA LEU A 158 -12.68 0.06 16.42
C LEU A 158 -11.52 1.05 16.32
N LEU A 159 -11.41 1.79 15.22
CA LEU A 159 -10.32 2.75 15.00
C LEU A 159 -10.83 4.19 15.13
N GLU A 160 -9.94 5.04 15.61
CA GLU A 160 -10.13 6.49 15.55
C GLU A 160 -9.98 6.97 14.11
N LYS A 161 -10.84 7.92 13.73
CA LYS A 161 -10.86 8.49 12.38
C LYS A 161 -10.82 10.01 12.49
N VAL A 162 -9.82 10.62 11.87
CA VAL A 162 -9.69 12.07 11.81
C VAL A 162 -9.73 12.51 10.36
N ARG A 163 -10.70 13.37 10.02
CA ARG A 163 -10.81 13.97 8.70
C ARG A 163 -9.63 14.90 8.47
N LEU A 164 -8.92 14.73 7.35
CA LEU A 164 -7.81 15.57 6.95
C LEU A 164 -8.30 16.72 6.05
N PHE A 165 -8.73 16.39 4.84
CA PHE A 165 -9.22 17.38 3.87
C PHE A 165 -10.09 16.72 2.80
N GLN A 166 -10.85 17.53 2.09
CA GLN A 166 -11.52 17.15 0.85
C GLN A 166 -10.84 17.91 -0.30
N ASP A 167 -10.38 17.16 -1.30
CA ASP A 167 -9.68 17.72 -2.44
C ASP A 167 -10.64 18.03 -3.60
N ARG A 168 -10.12 18.70 -4.62
CA ARG A 168 -10.83 19.03 -5.86
C ARG A 168 -9.97 18.66 -7.05
N VAL A 169 -10.60 18.34 -8.18
CA VAL A 169 -9.92 18.13 -9.45
C VAL A 169 -10.23 19.24 -10.43
N GLN A 170 -9.25 19.60 -11.23
CA GLN A 170 -9.40 20.60 -12.29
C GLN A 170 -8.45 20.28 -13.44
N PRO A 171 -8.75 20.73 -14.68
CA PRO A 171 -7.88 20.52 -15.83
C PRO A 171 -6.54 21.24 -15.66
N VAL A 172 -5.45 20.46 -15.79
CA VAL A 172 -4.09 21.00 -15.75
C VAL A 172 -3.23 20.37 -16.83
N CYS A 173 -2.22 21.09 -17.31
CA CYS A 173 -1.20 20.56 -18.20
C CYS A 173 0.14 21.29 -18.01
N SER A 174 1.19 20.85 -18.70
CA SER A 174 2.43 21.62 -18.77
C SER A 174 2.23 22.96 -19.52
N PRO A 175 2.97 24.02 -19.17
CA PRO A 175 2.89 25.32 -19.87
C PRO A 175 3.09 25.18 -21.39
N ALA A 176 4.04 24.36 -21.82
CA ALA A 176 4.31 24.13 -23.23
C ALA A 176 3.12 23.54 -24.01
N LEU A 177 2.24 22.80 -23.33
CA LEU A 177 1.01 22.28 -23.95
C LEU A 177 -0.09 23.33 -24.01
N ARG A 178 -0.26 24.14 -22.95
CA ARG A 178 -1.24 25.24 -22.94
C ARG A 178 -1.03 26.18 -24.15
N ASP A 179 0.21 26.48 -24.47
CA ASP A 179 0.57 27.46 -25.50
C ASP A 179 0.35 26.92 -26.95
N ARG A 180 -0.09 25.66 -27.09
CA ARG A 180 -0.41 25.05 -28.41
C ARG A 180 -1.82 25.36 -28.94
N GLY A 181 -2.63 26.15 -28.21
CA GLY A 181 -3.96 26.57 -28.63
C GLY A 181 -5.09 25.91 -27.79
N ASP A 182 -6.17 25.48 -28.49
CA ASP A 182 -7.33 24.91 -27.80
C ASP A 182 -6.99 23.59 -27.09
N TRP A 183 -6.85 23.65 -25.78
CA TRP A 183 -6.49 22.51 -24.95
C TRP A 183 -7.53 21.37 -25.01
N THR A 184 -8.79 21.66 -25.37
CA THR A 184 -9.84 20.63 -25.49
C THR A 184 -9.56 19.65 -26.64
N GLN A 185 -8.66 20.00 -27.56
CA GLN A 185 -8.19 19.13 -28.64
C GLN A 185 -6.96 18.29 -28.27
N LEU A 186 -6.38 18.52 -27.09
CA LEU A 186 -5.23 17.78 -26.61
C LEU A 186 -5.64 16.40 -26.07
N PRO A 187 -4.72 15.43 -26.04
CA PRO A 187 -4.98 14.13 -25.41
C PRO A 187 -5.34 14.29 -23.93
N LEU A 188 -6.38 13.59 -23.46
CA LEU A 188 -6.76 13.56 -22.07
C LEU A 188 -6.02 12.43 -21.34
N ILE A 189 -5.57 12.72 -20.12
CA ILE A 189 -4.98 11.73 -19.23
C ILE A 189 -6.08 11.26 -18.28
N HIS A 190 -6.25 9.94 -18.21
CA HIS A 190 -7.23 9.27 -17.37
C HIS A 190 -6.52 8.57 -16.20
N VAL A 191 -7.18 8.54 -15.06
CA VAL A 191 -6.76 7.74 -13.90
C VAL A 191 -7.84 6.71 -13.63
N ASP A 192 -7.44 5.44 -13.58
CA ASP A 192 -8.32 4.32 -13.29
C ASP A 192 -7.84 3.61 -12.01
N TRP A 193 -8.58 3.81 -10.92
CA TRP A 193 -8.36 3.14 -9.64
C TRP A 193 -9.15 1.84 -9.52
N GLY A 194 -9.62 1.26 -10.62
CA GLY A 194 -10.51 0.12 -10.61
C GLY A 194 -11.86 0.46 -9.97
N LYS A 195 -12.31 -0.34 -9.01
CA LYS A 195 -13.61 -0.12 -8.35
C LYS A 195 -13.72 1.22 -7.61
N GLU A 196 -12.62 1.79 -7.18
CA GLU A 196 -12.59 3.08 -6.47
C GLU A 196 -12.73 4.28 -7.43
N SER A 197 -12.61 4.09 -8.75
CA SER A 197 -12.74 5.17 -9.74
C SER A 197 -14.13 5.83 -9.72
N GLN A 198 -15.16 5.12 -9.29
CA GLN A 198 -16.52 5.67 -9.16
C GLN A 198 -16.65 6.84 -8.16
N PHE A 199 -15.66 7.04 -7.30
CA PHE A 199 -15.64 8.11 -6.30
C PHE A 199 -14.88 9.36 -6.74
N LEU A 200 -14.30 9.34 -7.94
CA LEU A 200 -13.58 10.46 -8.53
C LEU A 200 -14.42 11.09 -9.65
N PRO A 201 -14.54 12.42 -9.70
CA PRO A 201 -15.04 13.07 -10.91
C PRO A 201 -14.10 12.76 -12.07
N GLY A 202 -14.63 12.13 -13.10
CA GLY A 202 -13.91 11.87 -14.36
C GLY A 202 -14.08 13.01 -15.36
N TRP A 203 -13.52 12.82 -16.55
CA TRP A 203 -13.65 13.79 -17.62
C TRP A 203 -15.10 14.01 -18.06
N HIS A 204 -15.93 12.96 -18.04
CA HIS A 204 -17.35 13.09 -18.40
C HIS A 204 -18.08 14.06 -17.46
N GLU A 205 -17.93 13.86 -16.15
CA GLU A 205 -18.53 14.72 -15.12
C GLU A 205 -17.99 16.14 -15.21
N TRP A 206 -16.69 16.29 -15.51
CA TRP A 206 -16.09 17.59 -15.64
C TRP A 206 -16.65 18.37 -16.86
N PHE A 207 -16.69 17.73 -18.05
CA PHE A 207 -17.22 18.36 -19.26
C PHE A 207 -18.70 18.72 -19.11
N THR A 208 -19.48 17.85 -18.47
CA THR A 208 -20.88 18.12 -18.14
C THR A 208 -21.03 19.36 -17.24
N ALA A 209 -20.22 19.45 -16.16
CA ALA A 209 -20.26 20.59 -15.24
C ALA A 209 -19.74 21.89 -15.86
N ALA A 210 -18.88 21.80 -16.87
CA ALA A 210 -18.34 22.93 -17.62
C ALA A 210 -19.24 23.38 -18.79
N ASP A 211 -20.36 22.67 -19.02
CA ASP A 211 -21.24 22.86 -20.20
C ASP A 211 -20.45 22.79 -21.53
N ARG A 212 -19.60 21.76 -21.66
CA ARG A 212 -18.74 21.53 -22.84
C ARG A 212 -18.87 20.11 -23.34
N MET A 213 -18.64 19.95 -24.64
CA MET A 213 -18.56 18.63 -25.26
C MET A 213 -17.19 18.00 -25.02
N PRO A 214 -17.13 16.71 -24.60
CA PRO A 214 -15.87 16.00 -24.48
C PRO A 214 -15.23 15.80 -25.86
N PRO A 215 -13.88 15.89 -25.98
CA PRO A 215 -13.20 15.64 -27.23
C PRO A 215 -13.33 14.18 -27.66
N ALA A 216 -13.35 13.95 -28.98
CA ALA A 216 -13.42 12.59 -29.55
C ALA A 216 -12.13 11.77 -29.33
N ARG A 217 -11.01 12.40 -28.96
CA ARG A 217 -9.70 11.75 -28.81
C ARG A 217 -9.60 11.00 -27.49
N ARG A 218 -9.18 9.73 -27.58
CA ARG A 218 -8.72 8.95 -26.45
C ARG A 218 -7.31 9.38 -26.07
N GLY A 219 -6.99 9.32 -24.76
CA GLY A 219 -5.68 9.64 -24.22
C GLY A 219 -5.02 8.45 -23.52
N LEU A 220 -4.11 8.75 -22.63
CA LEU A 220 -3.40 7.76 -21.79
C LEU A 220 -4.19 7.47 -20.52
N THR A 221 -4.21 6.21 -20.11
CA THR A 221 -4.83 5.78 -18.86
C THR A 221 -3.75 5.20 -17.93
N TYR A 222 -3.75 5.65 -16.69
CA TYR A 222 -2.84 5.20 -15.63
C TYR A 222 -3.63 4.67 -14.44
N ASN A 223 -3.11 3.64 -13.79
CA ASN A 223 -3.67 3.13 -12.53
C ASN A 223 -3.10 3.85 -11.28
N LEU A 224 -2.09 4.70 -11.46
CA LEU A 224 -1.48 5.49 -10.39
C LEU A 224 -1.58 6.98 -10.72
N THR A 225 -2.20 7.75 -9.85
CA THR A 225 -2.32 9.21 -9.98
C THR A 225 -0.95 9.89 -10.06
N SER A 226 0.07 9.39 -9.36
CA SER A 226 1.43 9.93 -9.44
C SER A 226 2.01 9.84 -10.85
N LEU A 227 1.83 8.71 -11.54
CA LEU A 227 2.27 8.54 -12.93
C LEU A 227 1.50 9.46 -13.88
N ALA A 228 0.20 9.65 -13.65
CA ALA A 228 -0.62 10.58 -14.45
C ALA A 228 -0.14 12.03 -14.27
N ILE A 229 0.23 12.44 -13.05
CA ILE A 229 0.81 13.76 -12.76
C ILE A 229 2.14 13.92 -13.51
N ASP A 230 3.04 12.94 -13.43
CA ASP A 230 4.33 12.98 -14.13
C ASP A 230 4.16 13.04 -15.65
N ALA A 231 3.17 12.34 -16.21
CA ALA A 231 2.83 12.40 -17.63
C ALA A 231 2.32 13.80 -18.04
N ALA A 232 1.50 14.45 -17.21
CA ALA A 232 1.03 15.82 -17.43
C ALA A 232 2.18 16.83 -17.41
N VAL A 233 3.10 16.72 -16.45
CA VAL A 233 4.33 17.53 -16.36
C VAL A 233 5.19 17.36 -17.61
N GLN A 234 5.31 16.13 -18.13
CA GLN A 234 6.05 15.83 -19.36
C GLN A 234 5.31 16.26 -20.66
N GLY A 235 4.17 16.92 -20.55
CA GLY A 235 3.43 17.41 -21.70
C GLY A 235 2.76 16.32 -22.54
N ARG A 236 2.38 15.19 -21.95
CA ARG A 236 1.74 14.07 -22.65
C ARG A 236 0.23 14.25 -22.83
N GLY A 237 -0.37 15.22 -22.14
CA GLY A 237 -1.81 15.50 -22.22
C GLY A 237 -2.29 16.38 -21.08
N VAL A 238 -3.61 16.53 -21.01
CA VAL A 238 -4.33 17.27 -19.97
C VAL A 238 -4.82 16.29 -18.92
N LEU A 239 -4.58 16.59 -17.65
CA LEU A 239 -4.98 15.79 -16.51
C LEU A 239 -6.07 16.51 -15.71
N LEU A 240 -7.06 15.77 -15.19
CA LEU A 240 -7.84 16.24 -14.03
C LEU A 240 -6.98 16.06 -12.78
N GLY A 241 -6.21 17.10 -12.46
CA GLY A 241 -5.28 17.08 -11.35
C GLY A 241 -5.97 17.35 -10.02
N GLN A 242 -5.73 16.51 -9.01
CA GLN A 242 -6.12 16.77 -7.63
C GLN A 242 -5.27 17.89 -7.06
N ARG A 243 -5.89 18.99 -6.66
CA ARG A 243 -5.20 20.26 -6.34
C ARG A 243 -4.11 20.10 -5.29
N ARG A 244 -4.39 19.32 -4.23
CA ARG A 244 -3.41 19.09 -3.16
C ARG A 244 -2.25 18.18 -3.58
N LEU A 245 -2.50 17.25 -4.49
CA LEU A 245 -1.45 16.34 -4.97
C LEU A 245 -0.53 16.98 -6.02
N ILE A 246 -1.00 18.03 -6.71
CA ILE A 246 -0.21 18.76 -7.73
C ILE A 246 0.29 20.13 -7.24
N GLY A 247 0.12 20.45 -5.96
CA GLY A 247 0.44 21.78 -5.41
C GLY A 247 1.89 22.18 -5.65
N ARG A 248 2.83 21.24 -5.56
CA ARG A 248 4.25 21.49 -5.84
C ARG A 248 4.53 21.77 -7.30
N GLU A 249 3.95 21.00 -8.19
CA GLU A 249 4.09 21.15 -9.64
C GLU A 249 3.46 22.49 -10.12
N LEU A 250 2.35 22.92 -9.49
CA LEU A 250 1.78 24.26 -9.73
C LEU A 250 2.70 25.37 -9.21
N ALA A 251 3.18 25.25 -7.97
CA ALA A 251 4.08 26.25 -7.37
C ALA A 251 5.42 26.36 -8.13
N ALA A 252 5.92 25.23 -8.67
CA ALA A 252 7.12 25.18 -9.49
C ALA A 252 6.90 25.60 -10.95
N GLY A 253 5.67 25.96 -11.36
CA GLY A 253 5.34 26.31 -12.74
C GLY A 253 5.45 25.14 -13.73
N GLN A 254 5.53 23.91 -13.25
CA GLN A 254 5.59 22.71 -14.10
C GLN A 254 4.20 22.32 -14.64
N LEU A 255 3.15 22.66 -13.90
CA LEU A 255 1.77 22.55 -14.33
C LEU A 255 1.08 23.92 -14.23
N VAL A 256 0.10 24.12 -15.10
CA VAL A 256 -0.80 25.28 -15.09
C VAL A 256 -2.24 24.84 -15.16
N THR A 257 -3.10 25.57 -14.47
CA THR A 257 -4.56 25.38 -14.53
C THR A 257 -5.09 25.92 -15.85
N LEU A 258 -6.02 25.20 -16.46
CA LEU A 258 -6.56 25.53 -17.79
C LEU A 258 -7.96 26.12 -17.74
N ALA A 259 -8.81 25.62 -16.88
CA ALA A 259 -10.23 26.00 -16.86
C ALA A 259 -10.92 25.69 -15.53
N GLU A 260 -12.02 26.36 -15.28
CA GLU A 260 -13.02 26.06 -14.26
C GLU A 260 -14.19 25.25 -14.90
N PRO A 261 -14.97 24.49 -14.10
CA PRO A 261 -14.96 24.47 -12.63
C PRO A 261 -13.90 23.53 -12.04
N ALA A 262 -13.55 23.73 -10.76
CA ALA A 262 -12.86 22.74 -9.95
C ALA A 262 -13.91 21.87 -9.24
N LEU A 263 -13.99 20.58 -9.58
CA LEU A 263 -14.96 19.65 -9.02
C LEU A 263 -14.45 19.03 -7.71
N PRO A 264 -15.25 19.04 -6.62
CA PRO A 264 -14.87 18.38 -5.38
C PRO A 264 -14.85 16.86 -5.56
N LEU A 265 -13.91 16.20 -4.90
CA LEU A 265 -13.98 14.75 -4.74
C LEU A 265 -15.23 14.38 -3.93
N SER A 266 -15.83 13.23 -4.22
CA SER A 266 -17.04 12.76 -3.51
C SER A 266 -16.80 12.43 -2.04
N LYS A 267 -15.56 12.12 -1.67
CA LYS A 267 -15.15 11.74 -0.32
C LYS A 267 -13.92 12.53 0.12
N PRO A 268 -13.78 12.83 1.43
CA PRO A 268 -12.56 13.41 1.98
C PRO A 268 -11.48 12.33 2.23
N TYR A 269 -10.27 12.79 2.49
CA TYR A 269 -9.18 11.96 3.02
C TYR A 269 -9.22 11.96 4.55
N TYR A 270 -8.90 10.80 5.12
CA TYR A 270 -8.84 10.56 6.57
C TYR A 270 -7.49 9.98 6.97
N VAL A 271 -7.10 10.23 8.22
CA VAL A 271 -6.15 9.37 8.93
C VAL A 271 -6.93 8.50 9.89
N VAL A 272 -6.61 7.20 9.89
CA VAL A 272 -7.18 6.20 10.79
C VAL A 272 -6.06 5.55 11.61
N TYR A 273 -6.34 5.23 12.86
CA TYR A 273 -5.36 4.63 13.77
C TYR A 273 -6.03 3.94 14.95
N PRO A 274 -5.44 2.87 15.51
CA PRO A 274 -5.87 2.30 16.79
C PRO A 274 -5.66 3.31 17.94
N PRO A 275 -6.56 3.43 18.93
CA PRO A 275 -6.38 4.35 20.07
C PRO A 275 -5.04 4.18 20.78
N ARG A 276 -4.57 2.92 20.94
CA ARG A 276 -3.26 2.59 21.52
C ARG A 276 -2.06 3.21 20.80
N THR A 277 -2.23 3.61 19.53
CA THR A 277 -1.14 4.24 18.77
C THR A 277 -0.65 5.51 19.44
N LEU A 278 -1.53 6.29 20.07
CA LEU A 278 -1.16 7.54 20.74
C LEU A 278 -0.33 7.34 22.02
N GLU A 279 -0.24 6.11 22.53
CA GLU A 279 0.64 5.76 23.64
C GLU A 279 2.12 5.69 23.18
N LYS A 280 2.37 5.57 21.87
CA LYS A 280 3.74 5.57 21.34
C LYS A 280 4.34 6.97 21.40
N PRO A 281 5.61 7.09 21.78
CA PRO A 281 6.33 8.35 21.71
C PRO A 281 6.29 8.94 20.30
N GLY A 282 6.01 10.23 20.21
CA GLY A 282 5.93 10.96 18.94
C GLY A 282 4.62 10.79 18.15
N ALA A 283 3.76 9.81 18.47
CA ALA A 283 2.54 9.55 17.70
C ALA A 283 1.54 10.71 17.77
N ALA A 284 1.30 11.24 18.97
CA ALA A 284 0.41 12.40 19.14
C ALA A 284 0.97 13.65 18.43
N ALA A 285 2.29 13.87 18.49
CA ALA A 285 2.94 14.97 17.77
C ALA A 285 2.82 14.78 16.25
N PHE A 286 2.99 13.55 15.74
CA PHE A 286 2.80 13.25 14.32
C PHE A 286 1.35 13.51 13.86
N LEU A 287 0.37 13.09 14.64
CA LEU A 287 -1.04 13.34 14.33
C LEU A 287 -1.35 14.85 14.27
N ASN A 288 -0.88 15.62 15.24
CA ASN A 288 -1.05 17.08 15.27
C ASN A 288 -0.37 17.74 14.08
N TRP A 289 0.86 17.33 13.75
CA TRP A 289 1.58 17.82 12.58
C TRP A 289 0.83 17.49 11.27
N LEU A 290 0.30 16.27 11.14
CA LEU A 290 -0.46 15.83 9.97
C LEU A 290 -1.75 16.64 9.79
N GLN A 291 -2.45 16.96 10.89
CA GLN A 291 -3.64 17.82 10.87
C GLN A 291 -3.27 19.26 10.47
N ALA A 292 -2.18 19.80 11.00
CA ALA A 292 -1.68 21.11 10.60
C ALA A 292 -1.27 21.16 9.12
N LEU A 293 -0.60 20.11 8.63
CA LEU A 293 -0.28 19.97 7.21
C LEU A 293 -1.54 19.95 6.34
N ALA A 294 -2.58 19.24 6.78
CA ALA A 294 -3.86 19.14 6.08
C ALA A 294 -4.62 20.48 6.00
N GLN A 295 -4.37 21.41 6.91
CA GLN A 295 -5.00 22.75 6.93
C GLN A 295 -4.22 23.79 6.11
N ARG A 296 -2.98 23.50 5.71
CA ARG A 296 -2.22 24.42 4.85
C ARG A 296 -2.98 24.68 3.55
N ALA A 297 -3.12 25.94 3.16
CA ALA A 297 -3.70 26.33 1.87
C ALA A 297 -2.80 25.83 0.73
N VAL A 298 -3.43 25.46 -0.40
CA VAL A 298 -2.74 25.04 -1.64
C VAL A 298 -3.00 26.08 -2.72
#